data_14a86809fbbbf31f6d72abc36b6703b1
#
_entry.id   14a86809fbbbf31f6d72abc36b6703b1
#
_cell.length_a   1.000
_cell.length_b   1.000
_cell.length_c   1.000
_cell.angle_alpha   90.00
_cell.angle_beta   90.00
_cell.angle_gamma   90.00
#
_symmetry.space_group_name_H-M   'P 1'
#
loop_
_entity.id
_entity.type
_entity.pdbx_description
1 polymer ?
#
loop_
_entity_poly.entity_id
_entity_poly.type
_entity_poly.pdbx_seq_one_letter_code
_entity_poly.pdbx_strand_id
1 'polypeptide(L)'
;MENNSFNPLVSIIIPVYNGSEYMREAIDSALSQTYQNIEILVVNDGSCDDGATEAIAREYKDKIRYFYKENGGVSTALNTGIRNMKGEYFSWLSHDDVYTDDKVEKSVEALCKLENKKTLVCCECIHIDKYSNVISEKNSNKRSSEKFFSSNQSLMKMLNEGTMSGCALLIHRDVFSDAGLFDETLRFNQDSFMWDKIFLKGYPMLCIPHVGVKGRIHEKQLTQTGQSIFRSDCEKMSEFLIPQLLKISTREENFILAYIKYNAKYKNTNVVKNAYKKAKEKNLISFSSFASVSVWRVYGNVRPLIRKIYYKVFRNIKTT
;
A
#
# COMPACT_ATOMS: atom_id res chain seq x y z
N MET A 1 -21.51 -20.40 28.54
CA MET A 1 -20.72 -19.24 28.08
C MET A 1 -20.55 -19.44 26.59
N GLU A 2 -21.31 -18.69 25.78
CA GLU A 2 -21.14 -18.70 24.33
C GLU A 2 -19.72 -18.21 24.05
N ASN A 3 -18.87 -19.08 23.50
CA ASN A 3 -17.63 -18.69 22.88
C ASN A 3 -17.98 -17.79 21.67
N ASN A 4 -18.12 -16.50 21.93
CA ASN A 4 -18.25 -15.53 20.84
C ASN A 4 -16.89 -15.48 20.15
N SER A 5 -16.67 -16.45 19.24
CA SER A 5 -15.43 -16.52 18.48
C SER A 5 -15.34 -15.23 17.64
N PHE A 6 -14.22 -14.50 17.75
CA PHE A 6 -13.95 -13.30 16.97
C PHE A 6 -14.04 -13.65 15.47
N ASN A 7 -15.15 -13.29 14.85
CA ASN A 7 -15.49 -13.62 13.46
C ASN A 7 -16.07 -12.39 12.72
N PRO A 8 -15.28 -11.29 12.60
CA PRO A 8 -15.75 -10.05 12.00
C PRO A 8 -16.01 -10.19 10.51
N LEU A 9 -16.99 -9.47 9.97
CA LEU A 9 -17.19 -9.36 8.53
C LEU A 9 -16.03 -8.56 7.90
N VAL A 10 -15.40 -9.14 6.87
CA VAL A 10 -14.33 -8.49 6.10
C VAL A 10 -14.84 -8.10 4.72
N SER A 11 -14.71 -6.81 4.37
CA SER A 11 -15.03 -6.31 3.03
C SER A 11 -13.77 -6.29 2.17
N ILE A 12 -13.74 -7.12 1.13
CA ILE A 12 -12.69 -7.11 0.10
C ILE A 12 -13.12 -6.14 -0.99
N ILE A 13 -12.40 -5.03 -1.15
CA ILE A 13 -12.70 -4.01 -2.15
C ILE A 13 -11.73 -4.16 -3.32
N ILE A 14 -12.29 -4.31 -4.52
CA ILE A 14 -11.56 -4.49 -5.79
C ILE A 14 -11.83 -3.26 -6.67
N PRO A 15 -10.97 -2.23 -6.65
CA PRO A 15 -11.05 -1.14 -7.61
C PRO A 15 -10.59 -1.63 -8.98
N VAL A 16 -11.35 -1.33 -10.03
CA VAL A 16 -11.03 -1.76 -11.40
C VAL A 16 -11.21 -0.63 -12.41
N TYR A 17 -10.24 -0.50 -13.32
CA TYR A 17 -10.32 0.36 -14.52
C TYR A 17 -9.68 -0.38 -15.69
N ASN A 18 -10.46 -0.66 -16.76
CA ASN A 18 -10.03 -1.44 -17.93
C ASN A 18 -9.34 -2.76 -17.53
N GLY A 19 -9.97 -3.50 -16.61
CA GLY A 19 -9.35 -4.64 -15.92
C GLY A 19 -9.71 -6.01 -16.51
N SER A 20 -10.33 -6.07 -17.68
CA SER A 20 -10.85 -7.31 -18.27
C SER A 20 -9.83 -8.45 -18.41
N GLU A 21 -8.52 -8.11 -18.45
CA GLU A 21 -7.44 -9.07 -18.61
C GLU A 21 -7.19 -9.91 -17.35
N TYR A 22 -7.32 -9.31 -16.13
CA TYR A 22 -6.90 -9.96 -14.88
C TYR A 22 -7.99 -10.02 -13.80
N MET A 23 -9.02 -9.17 -13.87
CA MET A 23 -9.98 -9.04 -12.77
C MET A 23 -10.73 -10.33 -12.43
N ARG A 24 -10.87 -11.25 -13.39
CA ARG A 24 -11.49 -12.56 -13.13
C ARG A 24 -10.68 -13.34 -12.10
N GLU A 25 -9.36 -13.43 -12.30
CA GLU A 25 -8.46 -14.12 -11.37
C GLU A 25 -8.46 -13.46 -9.99
N ALA A 26 -8.50 -12.11 -9.93
CA ALA A 26 -8.62 -11.38 -8.69
C ALA A 26 -9.94 -11.70 -7.94
N ILE A 27 -11.09 -11.64 -8.62
CA ILE A 27 -12.40 -11.95 -8.02
C ILE A 27 -12.46 -13.40 -7.55
N ASP A 28 -11.99 -14.35 -8.37
CA ASP A 28 -11.98 -15.77 -8.03
C ASP A 28 -11.11 -16.04 -6.80
N SER A 29 -9.96 -15.36 -6.66
CA SER A 29 -9.10 -15.47 -5.49
C SER A 29 -9.73 -14.89 -4.22
N ALA A 30 -10.59 -13.89 -4.36
CA ALA A 30 -11.36 -13.35 -3.23
C ALA A 30 -12.52 -14.29 -2.84
N LEU A 31 -13.14 -14.95 -3.81
CA LEU A 31 -14.20 -15.92 -3.58
C LEU A 31 -13.70 -17.25 -2.99
N SER A 32 -12.43 -17.62 -3.24
CA SER A 32 -11.81 -18.84 -2.74
C SER A 32 -11.27 -18.74 -1.31
N GLN A 33 -11.45 -17.59 -0.64
CA GLN A 33 -10.94 -17.42 0.71
C GLN A 33 -11.50 -18.48 1.68
N THR A 34 -10.62 -19.08 2.48
CA THR A 34 -10.98 -20.04 3.53
C THR A 34 -11.82 -19.39 4.63
N TYR A 35 -11.62 -18.11 4.88
CA TYR A 35 -12.44 -17.30 5.78
C TYR A 35 -13.77 -16.94 5.14
N GLN A 36 -14.88 -17.45 5.69
CA GLN A 36 -16.19 -17.38 5.04
C GLN A 36 -16.97 -16.08 5.29
N ASN A 37 -16.70 -15.35 6.39
CA ASN A 37 -17.43 -14.13 6.71
C ASN A 37 -16.87 -12.91 5.96
N ILE A 38 -17.04 -12.92 4.63
CA ILE A 38 -16.56 -11.88 3.71
C ILE A 38 -17.69 -11.33 2.86
N GLU A 39 -17.52 -10.11 2.39
CA GLU A 39 -18.22 -9.55 1.23
C GLU A 39 -17.18 -9.02 0.23
N ILE A 40 -17.53 -9.06 -1.06
CA ILE A 40 -16.66 -8.58 -2.13
C ILE A 40 -17.34 -7.42 -2.84
N LEU A 41 -16.66 -6.26 -2.90
CA LEU A 41 -17.13 -5.06 -3.59
C LEU A 41 -16.22 -4.81 -4.79
N VAL A 42 -16.75 -4.94 -5.99
CA VAL A 42 -16.05 -4.55 -7.22
C VAL A 42 -16.50 -3.15 -7.61
N VAL A 43 -15.55 -2.21 -7.66
CA VAL A 43 -15.82 -0.81 -7.98
C VAL A 43 -15.19 -0.46 -9.33
N ASN A 44 -16.01 -0.39 -10.37
CA ASN A 44 -15.60 0.01 -11.71
C ASN A 44 -15.46 1.53 -11.78
N ASP A 45 -14.22 1.99 -11.95
CA ASP A 45 -13.85 3.40 -12.03
C ASP A 45 -14.00 3.95 -13.46
N GLY A 46 -15.16 3.73 -14.08
CA GLY A 46 -15.48 4.27 -15.41
C GLY A 46 -14.66 3.64 -16.52
N SER A 47 -14.54 2.31 -16.54
CA SER A 47 -13.84 1.58 -17.62
C SER A 47 -14.41 1.94 -18.99
N CYS A 48 -13.52 2.08 -19.97
CA CYS A 48 -13.81 2.43 -21.37
C CYS A 48 -13.28 1.35 -22.34
N ASP A 49 -13.48 0.08 -21.97
CA ASP A 49 -13.03 -1.13 -22.70
C ASP A 49 -14.22 -1.85 -23.37
N ASP A 50 -15.09 -1.08 -24.01
CA ASP A 50 -16.29 -1.57 -24.72
C ASP A 50 -17.20 -2.47 -23.85
N GLY A 51 -17.21 -2.20 -22.55
CA GLY A 51 -18.03 -2.92 -21.57
C GLY A 51 -17.45 -4.26 -21.11
N ALA A 52 -16.24 -4.63 -21.51
CA ALA A 52 -15.64 -5.92 -21.16
C ALA A 52 -15.45 -6.09 -19.65
N THR A 53 -14.96 -5.05 -18.94
CA THR A 53 -14.85 -5.07 -17.47
C THR A 53 -16.21 -5.27 -16.79
N GLU A 54 -17.24 -4.55 -17.25
CA GLU A 54 -18.59 -4.70 -16.67
C GLU A 54 -19.20 -6.08 -16.95
N ALA A 55 -19.04 -6.58 -18.17
CA ALA A 55 -19.53 -7.90 -18.56
C ALA A 55 -18.99 -9.01 -17.65
N ILE A 56 -17.69 -8.98 -17.35
CA ILE A 56 -17.06 -9.92 -16.43
C ILE A 56 -17.65 -9.78 -15.01
N ALA A 57 -17.79 -8.57 -14.49
CA ALA A 57 -18.33 -8.37 -13.14
C ALA A 57 -19.77 -8.91 -13.02
N ARG A 58 -20.59 -8.72 -14.06
CA ARG A 58 -21.98 -9.19 -14.08
C ARG A 58 -22.14 -10.73 -14.09
N GLU A 59 -21.12 -11.47 -14.55
CA GLU A 59 -21.13 -12.94 -14.51
C GLU A 59 -21.15 -13.48 -13.06
N TYR A 60 -20.61 -12.72 -12.10
CA TYR A 60 -20.56 -13.13 -10.70
C TYR A 60 -21.88 -12.93 -9.93
N LYS A 61 -22.84 -12.20 -10.52
CA LYS A 61 -24.20 -12.01 -9.95
C LYS A 61 -24.15 -11.55 -8.49
N ASP A 62 -24.85 -12.30 -7.64
CA ASP A 62 -25.00 -12.05 -6.20
C ASP A 62 -23.76 -12.40 -5.35
N LYS A 63 -22.75 -13.05 -5.95
CA LYS A 63 -21.49 -13.35 -5.26
C LYS A 63 -20.65 -12.12 -4.96
N ILE A 64 -20.88 -11.02 -5.69
CA ILE A 64 -20.20 -9.75 -5.51
C ILE A 64 -21.20 -8.60 -5.48
N ARG A 65 -20.80 -7.49 -4.87
CA ARG A 65 -21.52 -6.22 -4.97
C ARG A 65 -20.79 -5.34 -5.98
N TYR A 66 -21.43 -5.08 -7.12
CA TYR A 66 -20.85 -4.27 -8.18
C TYR A 66 -21.31 -2.81 -8.11
N PHE A 67 -20.35 -1.89 -8.26
CA PHE A 67 -20.57 -0.46 -8.31
C PHE A 67 -19.88 0.12 -9.54
N TYR A 68 -20.58 0.97 -10.26
CA TYR A 68 -20.03 1.78 -11.35
C TYR A 68 -19.96 3.24 -10.92
N LYS A 69 -18.91 3.93 -11.30
CA LYS A 69 -18.77 5.38 -11.15
C LYS A 69 -17.97 5.97 -12.32
N GLU A 70 -18.10 7.27 -12.56
CA GLU A 70 -17.24 7.97 -13.51
C GLU A 70 -15.77 7.88 -13.08
N ASN A 71 -14.86 7.84 -14.06
CA ASN A 71 -13.42 7.72 -13.79
C ASN A 71 -12.92 8.88 -12.91
N GLY A 72 -12.32 8.54 -11.80
CA GLY A 72 -11.72 9.48 -10.86
C GLY A 72 -10.40 8.97 -10.28
N GLY A 73 -9.95 7.78 -10.67
CA GLY A 73 -8.74 7.12 -10.18
C GLY A 73 -8.98 6.22 -8.98
N VAL A 74 -7.98 5.40 -8.67
CA VAL A 74 -8.05 4.34 -7.66
C VAL A 74 -8.50 4.83 -6.27
N SER A 75 -8.10 6.04 -5.85
CA SER A 75 -8.54 6.65 -4.59
C SER A 75 -10.06 6.79 -4.53
N THR A 76 -10.68 7.29 -5.61
CA THR A 76 -12.13 7.49 -5.65
C THR A 76 -12.88 6.15 -5.65
N ALA A 77 -12.35 5.14 -6.32
CA ALA A 77 -12.92 3.80 -6.33
C ALA A 77 -12.81 3.13 -4.94
N LEU A 78 -11.65 3.20 -4.29
CA LEU A 78 -11.47 2.72 -2.92
C LEU A 78 -12.40 3.44 -1.94
N ASN A 79 -12.50 4.76 -2.03
CA ASN A 79 -13.38 5.54 -1.18
C ASN A 79 -14.87 5.19 -1.40
N THR A 80 -15.26 4.90 -2.64
CA THR A 80 -16.61 4.40 -2.94
C THR A 80 -16.83 3.04 -2.26
N GLY A 81 -15.87 2.14 -2.36
CA GLY A 81 -15.91 0.86 -1.66
C GLY A 81 -16.02 1.02 -0.14
N ILE A 82 -15.18 1.86 0.48
CA ILE A 82 -15.18 2.11 1.93
C ILE A 82 -16.52 2.69 2.40
N ARG A 83 -17.12 3.61 1.65
CA ARG A 83 -18.44 4.18 2.00
C ARG A 83 -19.58 3.15 1.92
N ASN A 84 -19.42 2.12 1.08
CA ASN A 84 -20.43 1.09 0.84
C ASN A 84 -20.15 -0.25 1.56
N MET A 85 -18.98 -0.41 2.19
CA MET A 85 -18.65 -1.63 2.93
C MET A 85 -19.58 -1.83 4.13
N LYS A 86 -19.96 -3.07 4.39
CA LYS A 86 -20.70 -3.49 5.58
C LYS A 86 -19.79 -4.08 6.64
N GLY A 87 -18.64 -4.61 6.23
CA GLY A 87 -17.66 -5.25 7.09
C GLY A 87 -17.05 -4.32 8.13
N GLU A 88 -16.59 -4.91 9.22
CA GLU A 88 -15.80 -4.26 10.25
C GLU A 88 -14.38 -4.00 9.78
N TYR A 89 -13.90 -4.83 8.86
CA TYR A 89 -12.54 -4.73 8.32
C TYR A 89 -12.56 -4.54 6.82
N PHE A 90 -11.66 -3.66 6.39
CA PHE A 90 -11.33 -3.37 5.00
C PHE A 90 -10.13 -4.22 4.56
N SER A 91 -10.20 -4.78 3.37
CA SER A 91 -9.10 -5.40 2.67
C SER A 91 -9.13 -4.97 1.20
N TRP A 92 -8.02 -4.48 0.68
CA TRP A 92 -7.91 -4.04 -0.72
C TRP A 92 -7.28 -5.14 -1.56
N LEU A 93 -7.90 -5.51 -2.66
CA LEU A 93 -7.31 -6.35 -3.69
C LEU A 93 -7.29 -5.58 -5.01
N SER A 94 -6.13 -5.30 -5.58
CA SER A 94 -6.03 -4.73 -6.93
C SER A 94 -6.55 -5.72 -7.98
N HIS A 95 -7.20 -5.21 -9.02
CA HIS A 95 -7.81 -6.08 -10.05
C HIS A 95 -6.80 -6.91 -10.85
N ASP A 96 -5.50 -6.63 -10.73
CA ASP A 96 -4.39 -7.33 -11.38
C ASP A 96 -3.59 -8.23 -10.42
N ASP A 97 -3.87 -8.19 -9.11
CA ASP A 97 -3.23 -9.00 -8.09
C ASP A 97 -4.11 -10.22 -7.72
N VAL A 98 -3.52 -11.15 -6.97
CA VAL A 98 -4.20 -12.38 -6.51
C VAL A 98 -3.94 -12.60 -5.03
N TYR A 99 -4.97 -12.91 -4.25
CA TYR A 99 -4.83 -13.38 -2.88
C TYR A 99 -4.45 -14.87 -2.83
N THR A 100 -3.73 -15.30 -1.79
CA THR A 100 -3.70 -16.71 -1.41
C THR A 100 -5.02 -17.07 -0.71
N ASP A 101 -5.41 -18.33 -0.75
CA ASP A 101 -6.73 -18.76 -0.28
C ASP A 101 -6.97 -18.48 1.21
N ASP A 102 -5.91 -18.38 2.01
CA ASP A 102 -5.94 -18.20 3.46
C ASP A 102 -5.51 -16.78 3.93
N LYS A 103 -5.37 -15.81 3.03
CA LYS A 103 -4.91 -14.45 3.36
C LYS A 103 -5.77 -13.78 4.41
N VAL A 104 -7.11 -13.84 4.26
CA VAL A 104 -8.02 -13.19 5.20
C VAL A 104 -8.03 -13.94 6.54
N GLU A 105 -8.09 -15.27 6.50
CA GLU A 105 -8.06 -16.12 7.69
C GLU A 105 -6.83 -15.86 8.54
N LYS A 106 -5.63 -15.89 7.96
CA LYS A 106 -4.37 -15.61 8.68
C LYS A 106 -4.31 -14.21 9.27
N SER A 107 -4.88 -13.23 8.57
CA SER A 107 -4.97 -11.85 9.08
C SER A 107 -5.93 -11.73 10.27
N VAL A 108 -7.09 -12.39 10.22
CA VAL A 108 -8.07 -12.40 11.31
C VAL A 108 -7.55 -13.20 12.51
N GLU A 109 -6.92 -14.36 12.30
CA GLU A 109 -6.26 -15.15 13.35
C GLU A 109 -5.22 -14.32 14.11
N ALA A 110 -4.42 -13.52 13.40
CA ALA A 110 -3.44 -12.63 14.00
C ALA A 110 -4.11 -11.54 14.85
N LEU A 111 -5.19 -10.93 14.34
CA LEU A 111 -5.98 -9.94 15.10
C LEU A 111 -6.64 -10.54 16.34
N CYS A 112 -7.10 -11.78 16.27
CA CYS A 112 -7.76 -12.46 17.40
C CYS A 112 -6.87 -12.47 18.66
N LYS A 113 -5.56 -12.59 18.48
CA LYS A 113 -4.55 -12.63 19.56
C LYS A 113 -4.28 -11.26 20.19
N LEU A 114 -4.68 -10.15 19.55
CA LEU A 114 -4.40 -8.80 20.00
C LEU A 114 -5.55 -8.23 20.82
N GLU A 115 -5.24 -7.44 21.85
CA GLU A 115 -6.23 -6.66 22.60
C GLU A 115 -6.79 -5.53 21.72
N ASN A 116 -5.90 -4.77 21.09
CA ASN A 116 -6.28 -3.67 20.20
C ASN A 116 -6.68 -4.19 18.81
N LYS A 117 -7.98 -4.36 18.59
CA LYS A 117 -8.56 -4.80 17.32
C LYS A 117 -8.44 -3.78 16.16
N LYS A 118 -8.01 -2.56 16.45
CA LYS A 118 -7.70 -1.53 15.43
C LYS A 118 -6.22 -1.54 14.99
N THR A 119 -5.42 -2.53 15.42
CA THR A 119 -4.08 -2.78 14.89
C THR A 119 -4.18 -3.18 13.42
N LEU A 120 -3.41 -2.54 12.55
CA LEU A 120 -3.31 -2.97 11.16
C LEU A 120 -2.57 -4.31 11.09
N VAL A 121 -3.07 -5.27 10.32
CA VAL A 121 -2.32 -6.50 10.02
C VAL A 121 -1.79 -6.44 8.61
N CYS A 122 -0.48 -6.72 8.46
CA CYS A 122 0.22 -6.73 7.19
C CYS A 122 0.81 -8.12 6.92
N CYS A 123 0.43 -8.75 5.81
CA CYS A 123 1.06 -9.98 5.33
C CYS A 123 2.22 -9.69 4.36
N GLU A 124 2.91 -10.74 3.91
CA GLU A 124 3.94 -10.64 2.87
C GLU A 124 3.35 -10.72 1.47
N CYS A 125 4.10 -10.16 0.50
CA CYS A 125 3.78 -10.23 -0.92
C CYS A 125 4.91 -10.91 -1.67
N ILE A 126 4.57 -11.75 -2.65
CA ILE A 126 5.48 -12.24 -3.68
C ILE A 126 5.09 -11.65 -5.03
N HIS A 127 5.97 -11.76 -6.02
CA HIS A 127 5.67 -11.26 -7.37
C HIS A 127 5.41 -12.39 -8.36
N ILE A 128 4.41 -12.18 -9.21
CA ILE A 128 4.08 -13.03 -10.35
C ILE A 128 4.21 -12.24 -11.66
N ASP A 129 4.42 -12.94 -12.77
CA ASP A 129 4.39 -12.33 -14.11
C ASP A 129 2.95 -12.24 -14.66
N LYS A 130 2.80 -11.73 -15.87
CA LYS A 130 1.51 -11.59 -16.55
C LYS A 130 0.79 -12.94 -16.79
N TYR A 131 1.46 -14.06 -16.65
CA TYR A 131 0.94 -15.43 -16.79
C TYR A 131 0.76 -16.13 -15.44
N SER A 132 0.81 -15.39 -14.33
CA SER A 132 0.67 -15.92 -12.96
C SER A 132 1.84 -16.81 -12.48
N ASN A 133 2.97 -16.86 -13.21
CA ASN A 133 4.16 -17.57 -12.76
C ASN A 133 4.93 -16.75 -11.72
N VAL A 134 5.39 -17.40 -10.65
CA VAL A 134 6.21 -16.73 -9.63
C VAL A 134 7.55 -16.28 -10.22
N ILE A 135 7.81 -14.96 -10.20
CA ILE A 135 9.04 -14.38 -10.75
C ILE A 135 10.17 -14.43 -9.73
N SER A 136 9.90 -14.24 -8.47
CA SER A 136 10.91 -14.17 -7.43
C SER A 136 10.34 -14.49 -6.05
N GLU A 137 10.84 -15.55 -5.45
CA GLU A 137 10.74 -15.79 -4.01
C GLU A 137 11.81 -15.00 -3.21
N LYS A 138 12.85 -14.49 -3.90
CA LYS A 138 14.05 -13.90 -3.28
C LYS A 138 13.84 -12.51 -2.67
N ASN A 139 12.72 -11.82 -2.97
CA ASN A 139 12.41 -10.51 -2.38
C ASN A 139 11.38 -10.58 -1.24
N SER A 140 10.83 -11.75 -0.95
CA SER A 140 10.24 -11.97 0.36
C SER A 140 11.40 -11.97 1.35
N ASN A 141 11.58 -10.91 2.12
CA ASN A 141 12.24 -11.01 3.41
C ASN A 141 11.36 -11.94 4.23
N LYS A 142 11.45 -13.27 3.99
CA LYS A 142 10.68 -14.29 4.71
C LYS A 142 10.93 -14.01 6.18
N ARG A 143 9.97 -13.31 6.81
CA ARG A 143 10.03 -13.12 8.25
C ARG A 143 9.89 -14.50 8.87
N SER A 144 10.72 -14.78 9.83
CA SER A 144 10.66 -16.03 10.57
C SER A 144 9.60 -15.98 11.69
N SER A 145 9.09 -14.78 12.01
CA SER A 145 8.14 -14.56 13.11
C SER A 145 7.29 -13.31 12.91
N GLU A 146 6.18 -13.25 13.61
CA GLU A 146 5.35 -12.04 13.73
C GLU A 146 6.19 -10.88 14.29
N LYS A 147 5.95 -9.66 13.78
CA LYS A 147 6.64 -8.46 14.26
C LYS A 147 5.64 -7.33 14.47
N PHE A 148 5.50 -6.93 15.72
CA PHE A 148 4.69 -5.79 16.12
C PHE A 148 5.51 -4.49 16.01
N PHE A 149 4.89 -3.47 15.46
CA PHE A 149 5.43 -2.11 15.34
C PHE A 149 4.45 -1.14 16.01
N SER A 150 4.94 -0.33 16.93
CA SER A 150 4.16 0.84 17.38
C SER A 150 3.87 1.76 16.19
N SER A 151 2.97 2.72 16.37
CA SER A 151 2.65 3.71 15.31
C SER A 151 3.90 4.48 14.88
N ASN A 152 4.73 4.92 15.82
CA ASN A 152 5.98 5.62 15.53
C ASN A 152 6.97 4.74 14.75
N GLN A 153 7.13 3.49 15.14
CA GLN A 153 8.00 2.54 14.42
C GLN A 153 7.47 2.26 13.01
N SER A 154 6.15 2.16 12.84
CA SER A 154 5.49 1.98 11.55
C SER A 154 5.71 3.20 10.65
N LEU A 155 5.49 4.41 11.18
CA LEU A 155 5.74 5.66 10.47
C LEU A 155 7.22 5.79 10.07
N MET A 156 8.15 5.54 11.00
CA MET A 156 9.58 5.59 10.72
C MET A 156 9.98 4.58 9.64
N LYS A 157 9.37 3.39 9.64
CA LYS A 157 9.57 2.38 8.60
C LYS A 157 9.10 2.91 7.23
N MET A 158 7.89 3.49 7.15
CA MET A 158 7.37 4.09 5.91
C MET A 158 8.29 5.18 5.38
N LEU A 159 8.70 6.10 6.24
CA LEU A 159 9.57 7.22 5.87
C LEU A 159 10.98 6.79 5.41
N ASN A 160 11.48 5.63 5.82
CA ASN A 160 12.79 5.11 5.41
C ASN A 160 12.71 4.18 4.18
N GLU A 161 11.73 3.28 4.14
CA GLU A 161 11.64 2.22 3.14
C GLU A 161 10.72 2.59 1.96
N GLY A 162 9.78 3.47 2.18
CA GLY A 162 8.78 3.90 1.21
C GLY A 162 7.44 3.21 1.41
N THR A 163 6.86 2.69 0.35
CA THR A 163 5.51 2.15 0.39
C THR A 163 5.44 0.70 0.85
N MET A 164 4.26 0.33 1.29
CA MET A 164 3.78 -1.01 1.62
C MET A 164 2.57 -1.28 0.73
N SER A 165 2.46 -2.48 0.16
CA SER A 165 1.32 -2.83 -0.70
C SER A 165 0.01 -2.72 0.07
N GLY A 166 -0.97 -1.99 -0.48
CA GLY A 166 -2.31 -1.89 0.08
C GLY A 166 -3.02 -3.25 0.16
N CYS A 167 -2.74 -4.14 -0.80
CA CYS A 167 -3.33 -5.49 -0.83
C CYS A 167 -2.88 -6.37 0.34
N ALA A 168 -1.73 -6.04 0.96
CA ALA A 168 -1.21 -6.80 2.10
C ALA A 168 -1.93 -6.50 3.42
N LEU A 169 -2.74 -5.44 3.48
CA LEU A 169 -3.29 -4.93 4.72
C LEU A 169 -4.70 -5.46 5.02
N LEU A 170 -4.98 -5.59 6.32
CA LEU A 170 -6.31 -5.69 6.90
C LEU A 170 -6.47 -4.53 7.89
N ILE A 171 -7.51 -3.70 7.74
CA ILE A 171 -7.67 -2.43 8.45
C ILE A 171 -9.08 -2.33 9.02
N HIS A 172 -9.23 -2.01 10.31
CA HIS A 172 -10.53 -1.76 10.92
C HIS A 172 -11.17 -0.49 10.32
N ARG A 173 -12.48 -0.54 10.02
CA ARG A 173 -13.20 0.56 9.36
C ARG A 173 -13.12 1.91 10.08
N ASP A 174 -13.10 1.91 11.40
CA ASP A 174 -13.02 3.14 12.20
C ASP A 174 -11.72 3.92 11.98
N VAL A 175 -10.66 3.23 11.51
CA VAL A 175 -9.38 3.89 11.17
C VAL A 175 -9.59 4.96 10.10
N PHE A 176 -10.50 4.71 9.14
CA PHE A 176 -10.85 5.68 8.10
C PHE A 176 -11.68 6.86 8.64
N SER A 177 -12.43 6.67 9.72
CA SER A 177 -13.13 7.77 10.39
C SER A 177 -12.15 8.74 11.03
N ASP A 178 -11.05 8.24 11.60
CA ASP A 178 -10.04 9.03 12.31
C ASP A 178 -8.97 9.63 11.37
N ALA A 179 -8.47 8.83 10.42
CA ALA A 179 -7.41 9.23 9.50
C ALA A 179 -7.93 9.91 8.23
N GLY A 180 -9.24 9.83 7.97
CA GLY A 180 -9.88 10.24 6.73
C GLY A 180 -9.75 9.18 5.64
N LEU A 181 -10.35 9.43 4.51
CA LEU A 181 -10.31 8.57 3.32
C LEU A 181 -9.03 8.77 2.50
N PHE A 182 -8.86 7.98 1.44
CA PHE A 182 -7.79 8.18 0.47
C PHE A 182 -7.90 9.56 -0.18
N ASP A 183 -6.78 10.23 -0.38
CA ASP A 183 -6.75 11.53 -1.04
C ASP A 183 -6.99 11.36 -2.55
N GLU A 184 -8.11 11.89 -3.03
CA GLU A 184 -8.55 11.76 -4.42
C GLU A 184 -7.74 12.63 -5.40
N THR A 185 -6.92 13.55 -4.88
CA THR A 185 -6.02 14.39 -5.70
C THR A 185 -4.70 13.69 -6.03
N LEU A 186 -4.37 12.60 -5.33
CA LEU A 186 -3.18 11.79 -5.55
C LEU A 186 -3.46 10.67 -6.54
N ARG A 187 -2.52 10.47 -7.47
CA ARG A 187 -2.66 9.48 -8.54
C ARG A 187 -1.67 8.31 -8.44
N PHE A 188 -0.59 8.48 -7.67
CA PHE A 188 0.48 7.48 -7.56
C PHE A 188 0.78 7.09 -6.10
N ASN A 189 0.84 8.07 -5.19
CA ASN A 189 1.26 7.86 -3.80
C ASN A 189 0.09 7.81 -2.80
N GLN A 190 -1.12 7.56 -3.25
CA GLN A 190 -2.34 7.58 -2.44
C GLN A 190 -2.30 6.58 -1.27
N ASP A 191 -1.72 5.41 -1.50
CA ASP A 191 -1.54 4.36 -0.49
C ASP A 191 -0.51 4.78 0.57
N SER A 192 0.68 5.17 0.16
CA SER A 192 1.73 5.63 1.06
C SER A 192 1.26 6.78 1.94
N PHE A 193 0.54 7.75 1.36
CA PHE A 193 0.00 8.87 2.12
C PHE A 193 -1.08 8.45 3.12
N MET A 194 -1.90 7.48 2.74
CA MET A 194 -2.91 6.94 3.64
C MET A 194 -2.28 6.24 4.84
N TRP A 195 -1.23 5.45 4.63
CA TRP A 195 -0.50 4.79 5.70
C TRP A 195 0.20 5.78 6.61
N ASP A 196 0.83 6.82 6.07
CA ASP A 196 1.42 7.90 6.87
C ASP A 196 0.37 8.59 7.77
N LYS A 197 -0.81 8.91 7.23
CA LYS A 197 -1.92 9.48 8.01
C LYS A 197 -2.37 8.55 9.15
N ILE A 198 -2.53 7.28 8.87
CA ILE A 198 -2.94 6.27 9.86
C ILE A 198 -1.93 6.17 10.99
N PHE A 199 -0.63 6.09 10.67
CA PHE A 199 0.40 6.00 11.71
C PHE A 199 0.56 7.28 12.50
N LEU A 200 0.37 8.46 11.89
CA LEU A 200 0.30 9.75 12.58
C LEU A 200 -0.88 9.84 13.57
N LYS A 201 -1.94 9.06 13.37
CA LYS A 201 -3.08 8.95 14.29
C LYS A 201 -2.85 7.94 15.43
N GLY A 202 -1.70 7.29 15.48
CA GLY A 202 -1.32 6.41 16.59
C GLY A 202 -1.67 4.93 16.41
N TYR A 203 -2.12 4.51 15.23
CA TYR A 203 -2.45 3.11 14.97
C TYR A 203 -1.20 2.25 14.81
N PRO A 204 -1.06 1.12 15.55
CA PRO A 204 0.05 0.20 15.41
C PRO A 204 -0.16 -0.76 14.26
N MET A 205 0.90 -1.52 13.91
CA MET A 205 0.87 -2.54 12.87
C MET A 205 1.51 -3.84 13.36
N LEU A 206 0.86 -4.96 13.05
CA LEU A 206 1.41 -6.30 13.16
C LEU A 206 1.75 -6.84 11.78
N CYS A 207 2.99 -7.19 11.55
CA CYS A 207 3.41 -7.90 10.33
C CYS A 207 3.50 -9.40 10.60
N ILE A 208 2.77 -10.20 9.83
CA ILE A 208 2.77 -11.65 9.94
C ILE A 208 3.69 -12.30 8.90
N PRO A 209 4.37 -13.42 9.22
CA PRO A 209 5.28 -14.13 8.31
C PRO A 209 4.50 -15.05 7.35
N HIS A 210 3.50 -14.49 6.68
CA HIS A 210 2.60 -15.22 5.80
C HIS A 210 2.54 -14.52 4.44
N VAL A 211 2.73 -15.27 3.36
CA VAL A 211 2.55 -14.76 2.00
C VAL A 211 1.06 -14.77 1.68
N GLY A 212 0.42 -13.61 1.73
CA GLY A 212 -1.01 -13.48 1.47
C GLY A 212 -1.35 -12.91 0.09
N VAL A 213 -0.36 -12.31 -0.60
CA VAL A 213 -0.59 -11.60 -1.87
C VAL A 213 0.44 -12.03 -2.92
N LYS A 214 -0.05 -12.27 -4.12
CA LYS A 214 0.74 -12.43 -5.34
C LYS A 214 0.55 -11.16 -6.18
N GLY A 215 1.50 -10.21 -6.08
CA GLY A 215 1.49 -8.96 -6.82
C GLY A 215 1.95 -9.19 -8.25
N ARG A 216 1.13 -8.86 -9.23
CA ARG A 216 1.44 -9.02 -10.64
C ARG A 216 2.36 -7.93 -11.14
N ILE A 217 3.29 -8.27 -12.03
CA ILE A 217 4.15 -7.31 -12.73
C ILE A 217 3.87 -7.39 -14.21
N HIS A 218 3.38 -6.28 -14.78
CA HIS A 218 3.10 -6.13 -16.21
C HIS A 218 3.35 -4.70 -16.71
N GLU A 219 3.44 -4.53 -18.03
CA GLU A 219 3.88 -3.28 -18.67
C GLU A 219 2.89 -2.12 -18.51
N LYS A 220 1.59 -2.41 -18.31
CA LYS A 220 0.52 -1.38 -18.19
C LYS A 220 0.42 -0.77 -16.79
N GLN A 221 1.22 -1.25 -15.81
CA GLN A 221 1.13 -0.74 -14.44
C GLN A 221 1.64 0.69 -14.32
N LEU A 222 0.90 1.51 -13.56
CA LEU A 222 1.25 2.91 -13.29
C LEU A 222 2.64 3.03 -12.63
N THR A 223 3.05 2.07 -11.83
CA THR A 223 4.37 2.01 -11.17
C THR A 223 5.54 1.99 -12.15
N GLN A 224 5.32 1.59 -13.40
CA GLN A 224 6.35 1.55 -14.43
C GLN A 224 6.50 2.91 -15.17
N THR A 225 5.45 3.71 -15.27
CA THR A 225 5.38 4.91 -16.12
C THR A 225 5.24 6.23 -15.36
N GLY A 226 4.90 6.20 -14.08
CA GLY A 226 4.39 7.34 -13.31
C GLY A 226 5.41 8.25 -12.62
N GLN A 227 6.69 8.35 -13.05
CA GLN A 227 7.70 9.13 -12.30
C GLN A 227 7.40 10.64 -12.16
N SER A 228 6.77 11.26 -13.13
CA SER A 228 6.38 12.67 -13.06
C SER A 228 5.22 12.87 -12.08
N ILE A 229 4.26 11.98 -12.11
CA ILE A 229 3.10 11.95 -11.21
C ILE A 229 3.59 11.74 -9.77
N PHE A 230 4.51 10.79 -9.55
CA PHE A 230 5.13 10.55 -8.25
C PHE A 230 5.67 11.82 -7.60
N ARG A 231 6.39 12.66 -8.35
CA ARG A 231 6.97 13.90 -7.81
C ARG A 231 5.89 14.92 -7.46
N SER A 232 4.91 15.09 -8.32
CA SER A 232 3.77 15.99 -8.07
C SER A 232 3.02 15.56 -6.80
N ASP A 233 2.78 14.28 -6.64
CA ASP A 233 2.14 13.75 -5.44
C ASP A 233 2.98 13.99 -4.18
N CYS A 234 4.31 13.78 -4.26
CA CYS A 234 5.20 14.08 -3.12
C CYS A 234 5.16 15.55 -2.71
N GLU A 235 5.02 16.48 -3.65
CA GLU A 235 4.87 17.91 -3.34
C GLU A 235 3.55 18.17 -2.60
N LYS A 236 2.42 17.65 -3.08
CA LYS A 236 1.11 17.75 -2.41
C LYS A 236 1.14 17.13 -1.00
N MET A 237 1.64 15.90 -0.87
CA MET A 237 1.77 15.22 0.42
C MET A 237 2.61 16.04 1.41
N SER A 238 3.65 16.75 0.92
CA SER A 238 4.55 17.50 1.76
C SER A 238 3.89 18.67 2.49
N GLU A 239 2.81 19.23 1.94
CA GLU A 239 2.05 20.31 2.56
C GLU A 239 1.41 19.85 3.88
N PHE A 240 0.91 18.61 3.91
CA PHE A 240 0.36 18.00 5.11
C PHE A 240 1.45 17.38 6.01
N LEU A 241 2.38 16.60 5.44
CA LEU A 241 3.31 15.79 6.22
C LEU A 241 4.36 16.63 6.94
N ILE A 242 4.94 17.65 6.30
CA ILE A 242 6.03 18.43 6.92
C ILE A 242 5.61 19.04 8.26
N PRO A 243 4.48 19.76 8.39
CA PRO A 243 4.04 20.28 9.68
C PRO A 243 3.84 19.21 10.76
N GLN A 244 3.27 18.06 10.40
CA GLN A 244 3.02 16.96 11.34
C GLN A 244 4.35 16.34 11.81
N LEU A 245 5.26 16.03 10.88
CA LEU A 245 6.54 15.44 11.20
C LEU A 245 7.42 16.36 12.05
N LEU A 246 7.39 17.68 11.80
CA LEU A 246 8.07 18.68 12.62
C LEU A 246 7.52 18.78 14.05
N LYS A 247 6.24 18.44 14.25
CA LYS A 247 5.60 18.46 15.57
C LYS A 247 6.03 17.29 16.44
N ILE A 248 6.20 16.10 15.84
CA ILE A 248 6.51 14.87 16.55
C ILE A 248 8.00 14.52 16.55
N SER A 249 8.83 15.17 15.71
CA SER A 249 10.27 14.89 15.65
C SER A 249 11.01 15.42 16.87
N THR A 250 11.92 14.60 17.38
CA THR A 250 12.94 14.95 18.37
C THR A 250 14.34 14.81 17.75
N ARG A 251 15.41 15.07 18.50
CA ARG A 251 16.79 14.80 18.02
C ARG A 251 17.07 13.32 17.94
N GLU A 252 16.47 12.52 18.80
CA GLU A 252 16.64 11.06 18.89
C GLU A 252 15.75 10.34 17.90
N GLU A 253 14.45 10.68 17.85
CA GLU A 253 13.47 10.10 16.94
C GLU A 253 13.08 11.14 15.87
N ASN A 254 13.89 11.21 14.80
CA ASN A 254 13.85 12.30 13.84
C ASN A 254 13.12 11.92 12.55
N PHE A 255 11.78 11.96 12.60
CA PHE A 255 10.89 11.64 11.47
C PHE A 255 11.08 12.59 10.29
N ILE A 256 11.27 13.90 10.55
CA ILE A 256 11.45 14.86 9.46
C ILE A 256 12.78 14.63 8.72
N LEU A 257 13.83 14.16 9.41
CA LEU A 257 15.10 13.81 8.75
C LEU A 257 14.94 12.54 7.89
N ALA A 258 14.20 11.54 8.36
CA ALA A 258 13.88 10.34 7.56
C ALA A 258 13.11 10.73 6.28
N TYR A 259 12.11 11.60 6.41
CA TYR A 259 11.34 12.11 5.27
C TYR A 259 12.20 12.88 4.27
N ILE A 260 13.11 13.72 4.75
CA ILE A 260 14.07 14.46 3.90
C ILE A 260 14.97 13.47 3.14
N LYS A 261 15.52 12.46 3.81
CA LYS A 261 16.38 11.44 3.19
C LYS A 261 15.63 10.64 2.11
N TYR A 262 14.40 10.22 2.41
CA TYR A 262 13.55 9.54 1.44
C TYR A 262 13.34 10.38 0.18
N ASN A 263 12.91 11.64 0.34
CA ASN A 263 12.68 12.53 -0.80
C ASN A 263 13.97 12.88 -1.55
N ALA A 264 15.13 12.97 -0.88
CA ALA A 264 16.43 13.15 -1.53
C ALA A 264 16.78 11.96 -2.45
N LYS A 265 16.53 10.74 -2.00
CA LYS A 265 16.74 9.50 -2.77
C LYS A 265 15.93 9.50 -4.08
N TYR A 266 14.73 10.08 -4.08
CA TYR A 266 13.86 10.17 -5.25
C TYR A 266 13.95 11.50 -6.00
N LYS A 267 14.93 12.37 -5.64
CA LYS A 267 15.21 13.67 -6.27
C LYS A 267 14.05 14.69 -6.19
N ASN A 268 13.24 14.61 -5.15
CA ASN A 268 12.17 15.58 -4.88
C ASN A 268 12.74 16.86 -4.27
N THR A 269 13.45 17.63 -5.09
CA THR A 269 14.31 18.73 -4.62
C THR A 269 13.55 19.83 -3.88
N ASN A 270 12.31 20.15 -4.32
CA ASN A 270 11.50 21.18 -3.67
C ASN A 270 11.06 20.75 -2.28
N VAL A 271 10.59 19.51 -2.14
CA VAL A 271 10.20 18.89 -0.86
C VAL A 271 11.39 18.88 0.11
N VAL A 272 12.58 18.45 -0.38
CA VAL A 272 13.82 18.42 0.43
C VAL A 272 14.19 19.80 0.93
N LYS A 273 14.22 20.81 0.05
CA LYS A 273 14.57 22.21 0.41
C LYS A 273 13.62 22.77 1.47
N ASN A 274 12.31 22.60 1.27
CA ASN A 274 11.29 23.10 2.18
C ASN A 274 11.38 22.41 3.55
N ALA A 275 11.42 21.08 3.57
CA ALA A 275 11.52 20.32 4.81
C ALA A 275 12.81 20.62 5.57
N TYR A 276 13.95 20.70 4.88
CA TYR A 276 15.25 21.03 5.46
C TYR A 276 15.25 22.41 6.11
N LYS A 277 14.77 23.45 5.39
CA LYS A 277 14.68 24.82 5.93
C LYS A 277 13.89 24.84 7.24
N LYS A 278 12.67 24.28 7.25
CA LYS A 278 11.80 24.26 8.43
C LYS A 278 12.37 23.42 9.59
N ALA A 279 13.04 22.31 9.30
CA ALA A 279 13.66 21.47 10.32
C ALA A 279 14.88 22.16 10.96
N LYS A 280 15.65 22.95 10.18
CA LYS A 280 16.76 23.77 10.69
C LYS A 280 16.26 24.88 11.61
N GLU A 281 15.20 25.58 11.24
CA GLU A 281 14.56 26.62 12.06
C GLU A 281 14.14 26.09 13.44
N LYS A 282 13.77 24.80 13.52
CA LYS A 282 13.41 24.11 14.77
C LYS A 282 14.57 23.40 15.48
N ASN A 283 15.82 23.58 15.03
CA ASN A 283 17.01 22.91 15.58
C ASN A 283 16.92 21.37 15.63
N LEU A 284 16.16 20.76 14.71
CA LEU A 284 15.99 19.30 14.60
C LEU A 284 17.10 18.63 13.77
N ILE A 285 17.86 19.40 12.99
CA ILE A 285 18.94 18.91 12.12
C ILE A 285 20.22 19.71 12.32
N SER A 286 21.35 19.00 12.25
CA SER A 286 22.71 19.55 12.38
C SER A 286 23.41 19.61 11.02
N PHE A 287 24.62 20.20 10.99
CA PHE A 287 25.48 20.19 9.79
C PHE A 287 25.82 18.74 9.34
N SER A 288 26.05 17.83 10.27
CA SER A 288 26.28 16.41 9.97
C SER A 288 25.07 15.74 9.30
N SER A 289 23.85 16.16 9.64
CA SER A 289 22.63 15.72 8.96
C SER A 289 22.60 16.12 7.49
N PHE A 290 23.14 17.29 7.14
CA PHE A 290 23.26 17.74 5.74
C PHE A 290 24.16 16.83 4.92
N ALA A 291 25.32 16.43 5.47
CA ALA A 291 26.22 15.49 4.80
C ALA A 291 25.52 14.15 4.52
N SER A 292 24.74 13.63 5.49
CA SER A 292 23.97 12.39 5.29
C SER A 292 22.91 12.51 4.20
N VAL A 293 22.20 13.63 4.09
CA VAL A 293 21.22 13.88 3.01
C VAL A 293 21.91 13.92 1.64
N SER A 294 23.11 14.49 1.56
CA SER A 294 23.89 14.55 0.32
C SER A 294 24.28 13.16 -0.17
N VAL A 295 24.65 12.26 0.73
CA VAL A 295 24.90 10.83 0.40
C VAL A 295 23.67 10.17 -0.20
N TRP A 296 22.48 10.39 0.37
CA TRP A 296 21.23 9.83 -0.17
C TRP A 296 20.87 10.39 -1.55
N ARG A 297 21.23 11.64 -1.83
CA ARG A 297 21.05 12.24 -3.16
C ARG A 297 21.96 11.59 -4.19
N VAL A 298 23.22 11.28 -3.84
CA VAL A 298 24.15 10.53 -4.71
C VAL A 298 23.63 9.13 -4.93
N TYR A 299 23.19 8.44 -3.89
CA TYR A 299 22.57 7.10 -4.00
C TYR A 299 21.38 7.09 -4.95
N GLY A 300 20.50 8.09 -4.91
CA GLY A 300 19.38 8.25 -5.85
C GLY A 300 19.82 8.40 -7.31
N ASN A 301 21.04 8.91 -7.58
CA ASN A 301 21.60 8.99 -8.93
C ASN A 301 22.12 7.63 -9.43
N VAL A 302 22.67 6.81 -8.56
CA VAL A 302 23.30 5.53 -8.93
C VAL A 302 22.30 4.38 -8.97
N ARG A 303 21.26 4.44 -8.15
CA ARG A 303 20.23 3.39 -8.02
C ARG A 303 19.58 2.95 -9.36
N PRO A 304 19.18 3.86 -10.28
CA PRO A 304 18.62 3.46 -11.57
C PRO A 304 19.61 2.68 -12.43
N LEU A 305 20.91 3.00 -12.34
CA LEU A 305 21.96 2.31 -13.06
C LEU A 305 22.15 0.88 -12.49
N ILE A 306 22.20 0.75 -11.16
CA ILE A 306 22.29 -0.55 -10.48
C ILE A 306 21.06 -1.41 -10.86
N ARG A 307 19.86 -0.84 -10.87
CA ARG A 307 18.63 -1.54 -11.25
C ARG A 307 18.67 -2.00 -12.71
N LYS A 308 19.14 -1.16 -13.64
CA LYS A 308 19.31 -1.53 -15.06
C LYS A 308 20.33 -2.68 -15.22
N ILE A 309 21.45 -2.62 -14.53
CA ILE A 309 22.48 -3.68 -14.55
C ILE A 309 21.89 -4.97 -14.00
N TYR A 310 21.18 -4.92 -12.86
CA TYR A 310 20.53 -6.08 -12.26
C TYR A 310 19.54 -6.74 -13.24
N TYR A 311 18.64 -5.99 -13.85
CA TYR A 311 17.68 -6.54 -14.83
C TYR A 311 18.36 -7.07 -16.09
N LYS A 312 19.43 -6.42 -16.57
CA LYS A 312 20.20 -6.89 -17.73
C LYS A 312 20.91 -8.21 -17.46
N VAL A 313 21.51 -8.35 -16.29
CA VAL A 313 22.20 -9.58 -15.86
C VAL A 313 21.20 -10.72 -15.66
N PHE A 314 20.07 -10.48 -15.02
CA PHE A 314 19.07 -11.53 -14.80
C PHE A 314 18.25 -11.91 -16.06
N ARG A 315 18.11 -11.01 -17.02
CA ARG A 315 17.49 -11.36 -18.33
C ARG A 315 18.39 -12.28 -19.15
N ASN A 316 19.69 -12.12 -19.06
CA ASN A 316 20.65 -12.95 -19.81
C ASN A 316 20.86 -14.35 -19.22
N ILE A 317 20.49 -14.59 -17.95
CA ILE A 317 20.60 -15.92 -17.31
C ILE A 317 19.41 -16.84 -17.69
N LYS A 318 18.31 -16.31 -18.22
CA LYS A 318 17.15 -17.09 -18.67
C LYS A 318 17.16 -17.44 -20.17
N THR A 319 18.20 -17.09 -20.91
CA THR A 319 18.38 -17.39 -22.36
C THR A 319 19.56 -18.33 -22.65
N THR A 320 20.15 -18.93 -21.64
CA THR A 320 21.06 -20.09 -21.69
C THR A 320 20.50 -21.19 -20.81
#